data_37915296b68b0e5779c1a8ccaf9c6051
#
_entry.id   37915296b68b0e5779c1a8ccaf9c6051
#
_cell.length_a   1.000
_cell.length_b   1.000
_cell.length_c   1.000
_cell.angle_alpha   90.00
_cell.angle_beta   90.00
_cell.angle_gamma   90.00
#
_symmetry.space_group_name_H-M   'P 1'
#
loop_
_entity.id
_entity.type
_entity.pdbx_description
1 polymer ?
#
loop_
_entity_poly.entity_id
_entity_poly.type
_entity_poly.pdbx_seq_one_letter_code
_entity_poly.pdbx_strand_id
1 'polypeptide(L)'
;MKALVNPEARISSLSSLDINKHPKFSRYTFLSFPSKYQDRWIHIRKSCLTVKSTKLDSATIDQLGLREPHIRNPSISSTYRCSKFPKPNQTVLEAQARVCTGPTQTKPLSEEQALKVFDTILRSARGELKDEEEVSKAQLGAFFAAMTIRANAFPEATQWSQGERRAVNIFWPLLVRALPPDVVFIADPEGSIMGAGSSIGPLYGGNNTSEMRLVGALREVLAGGHLGYEEVQGVLRDVLPLKMEDNKSAGVSESLLSAFLIGQRMNRETDRELKAYCLTFDDELGPPPVADVSSLTHYGEPYDGNTRYFRSTLFVAAVRSCYGESSLLHGVEWMPPKGGVTEEQMLEFMGANPSLSPLQAKELLEDEEVGFAYVSQREAHPSLFSLIRLREHIKKRPPLATTEKVQRLVRARGMEAIVAGFYHEAYEEPLLMLMKRRGVHSGLVVKGEEGALSMTTRLRSVNASKGLPVNYCSGFRSLSMESAFEVDGVSRENFNLEVNALDYGFQPSDTPRTDRSVSKNIQLGLAALHGQKGPAYDRIVLNAGMVDHLLGCDGAEDVSLALDRAREAIDSGKALKRFLNYIKISHKVK
;
A
#
# COMPACT_ATOMS: atom_id res chain seq x y z
N MET A 1 -13.44 -27.82 -61.31
CA MET A 1 -14.83 -27.53 -61.73
C MET A 1 -15.41 -26.53 -60.77
N LYS A 2 -15.50 -25.29 -61.18
CA LYS A 2 -16.69 -24.42 -61.41
C LYS A 2 -17.53 -24.26 -60.14
N ALA A 3 -17.93 -23.10 -59.64
CA ALA A 3 -17.95 -21.71 -60.05
C ALA A 3 -18.30 -20.87 -58.80
N LEU A 4 -17.69 -19.77 -58.53
CA LEU A 4 -18.09 -18.38 -58.84
C LEU A 4 -19.61 -18.11 -58.79
N VAL A 5 -20.04 -17.22 -57.88
CA VAL A 5 -20.86 -16.04 -58.18
C VAL A 5 -21.02 -15.14 -56.92
N ASN A 6 -20.54 -13.92 -57.04
CA ASN A 6 -21.00 -12.72 -56.34
C ASN A 6 -22.16 -12.13 -57.17
N PRO A 7 -23.11 -11.34 -56.69
CA PRO A 7 -22.93 -9.91 -56.68
C PRO A 7 -23.73 -9.07 -55.63
N GLU A 8 -23.17 -7.92 -55.35
CA GLU A 8 -23.72 -6.57 -55.09
C GLU A 8 -25.24 -6.36 -54.96
N ALA A 9 -25.61 -5.60 -53.97
CA ALA A 9 -26.25 -4.28 -54.04
C ALA A 9 -27.29 -4.07 -52.94
N ARG A 10 -27.16 -3.10 -52.10
CA ARG A 10 -27.88 -1.81 -52.10
C ARG A 10 -27.68 -1.01 -50.84
N ILE A 11 -27.15 0.17 -51.02
CA ILE A 11 -27.12 1.27 -50.07
C ILE A 11 -28.55 1.85 -49.98
N SER A 12 -29.10 2.00 -48.80
CA SER A 12 -30.10 3.02 -48.52
C SER A 12 -29.99 3.48 -47.04
N SER A 13 -29.61 4.72 -46.93
CA SER A 13 -29.87 5.72 -45.86
C SER A 13 -30.54 5.23 -44.61
N LEU A 14 -29.88 5.42 -43.46
CA LEU A 14 -30.57 5.72 -42.21
C LEU A 14 -29.74 6.70 -41.39
N SER A 15 -30.38 7.79 -41.13
CA SER A 15 -30.02 8.90 -40.28
C SER A 15 -29.93 8.51 -38.82
N SER A 16 -29.06 9.23 -38.10
CA SER A 16 -29.11 9.50 -36.64
C SER A 16 -29.34 8.32 -35.72
N LEU A 17 -28.26 7.84 -35.12
CA LEU A 17 -28.36 7.10 -33.85
C LEU A 17 -27.66 7.88 -32.77
N ASP A 18 -28.49 8.28 -31.81
CA ASP A 18 -28.15 8.86 -30.51
C ASP A 18 -27.09 8.02 -29.78
N ILE A 19 -25.93 8.62 -29.55
CA ILE A 19 -24.91 8.09 -28.64
C ILE A 19 -25.28 8.55 -27.23
N ASN A 20 -26.18 7.84 -26.55
CA ASN A 20 -26.39 7.96 -25.11
C ASN A 20 -27.17 6.75 -24.56
N LYS A 21 -26.51 5.60 -24.47
CA LYS A 21 -26.95 4.52 -23.56
C LYS A 21 -25.72 3.81 -22.99
N HIS A 22 -25.23 4.34 -21.88
CA HIS A 22 -24.45 3.55 -20.93
C HIS A 22 -25.33 2.43 -20.35
N PRO A 23 -24.83 1.21 -20.18
CA PRO A 23 -25.55 0.15 -19.47
C PRO A 23 -25.78 0.62 -18.03
N LYS A 24 -27.04 0.59 -17.61
CA LYS A 24 -27.46 0.88 -16.24
C LYS A 24 -26.80 -0.15 -15.32
N PHE A 25 -25.88 0.29 -14.49
CA PHE A 25 -25.42 -0.46 -13.34
C PHE A 25 -26.65 -0.84 -12.48
N SER A 26 -26.74 -2.10 -12.16
CA SER A 26 -27.72 -2.67 -11.22
C SER A 26 -27.64 -1.88 -9.92
N ARG A 27 -28.75 -1.36 -9.45
CA ARG A 27 -28.89 -0.68 -8.16
C ARG A 27 -28.58 -1.71 -7.08
N TYR A 28 -27.42 -1.60 -6.46
CA TYR A 28 -27.15 -2.26 -5.20
C TYR A 28 -28.08 -1.68 -4.14
N THR A 29 -28.71 -2.56 -3.39
CA THR A 29 -29.68 -2.21 -2.36
C THR A 29 -28.98 -1.42 -1.26
N PHE A 30 -29.32 -0.16 -1.10
CA PHE A 30 -28.99 0.60 0.10
C PHE A 30 -29.68 -0.06 1.29
N LEU A 31 -28.92 -0.50 2.27
CA LEU A 31 -29.45 -0.87 3.57
C LEU A 31 -29.89 0.43 4.26
N SER A 32 -31.17 0.79 4.08
CA SER A 32 -31.80 1.86 4.85
C SER A 32 -32.18 1.29 6.22
N PHE A 33 -31.58 1.79 7.26
CA PHE A 33 -31.95 1.48 8.63
C PHE A 33 -33.28 2.15 9.01
N PRO A 34 -34.19 1.45 9.74
CA PRO A 34 -35.44 2.03 10.17
C PRO A 34 -35.24 3.14 11.21
N SER A 35 -35.96 4.24 11.03
CA SER A 35 -35.95 5.46 11.87
C SER A 35 -36.47 5.28 13.31
N LYS A 36 -36.66 4.07 13.82
CA LYS A 36 -37.26 3.79 15.12
C LYS A 36 -36.37 3.93 16.35
N TYR A 37 -35.11 4.31 16.19
CA TYR A 37 -34.14 4.31 17.31
C TYR A 37 -33.83 5.67 17.90
N GLN A 38 -34.41 6.77 17.42
CA GLN A 38 -34.15 8.11 17.98
C GLN A 38 -34.67 8.33 19.40
N ASP A 39 -35.71 7.60 19.83
CA ASP A 39 -36.35 7.86 21.13
C ASP A 39 -35.74 7.10 22.34
N ARG A 40 -34.89 6.12 22.13
CA ARG A 40 -34.27 5.36 23.22
C ARG A 40 -33.07 6.03 23.88
N TRP A 41 -32.46 7.00 23.23
CA TRP A 41 -31.25 7.68 23.72
C TRP A 41 -31.49 8.74 24.79
N ILE A 42 -32.72 9.19 24.99
CA ILE A 42 -33.03 10.27 25.93
C ILE A 42 -33.03 9.80 27.39
N HIS A 43 -33.21 8.51 27.67
CA HIS A 43 -33.32 8.00 29.04
C HIS A 43 -32.02 7.50 29.67
N ILE A 44 -30.97 7.22 28.90
CA ILE A 44 -29.69 6.71 29.44
C ILE A 44 -28.74 7.86 29.88
N ARG A 45 -29.03 9.11 29.51
CA ARG A 45 -28.20 10.28 29.87
C ARG A 45 -28.21 10.72 31.34
N LYS A 46 -28.96 10.07 32.21
CA LYS A 46 -29.06 10.52 33.63
C LYS A 46 -28.28 9.71 34.65
N SER A 47 -27.50 8.73 34.25
CA SER A 47 -26.67 7.93 35.18
C SER A 47 -25.18 7.89 34.84
N CYS A 48 -24.67 8.75 33.98
CA CYS A 48 -23.22 8.88 33.80
C CYS A 48 -22.61 9.63 34.98
N LEU A 49 -21.98 8.89 35.88
CA LEU A 49 -21.05 9.39 36.89
C LEU A 49 -19.97 10.23 36.20
N THR A 50 -19.80 11.45 36.69
CA THR A 50 -18.74 12.38 36.30
C THR A 50 -17.39 11.75 36.68
N VAL A 51 -16.76 11.03 35.79
CA VAL A 51 -15.36 10.61 35.94
C VAL A 51 -14.50 11.85 35.65
N LYS A 52 -13.86 12.36 36.68
CA LYS A 52 -12.87 13.43 36.56
C LYS A 52 -11.77 12.97 35.61
N SER A 53 -11.51 13.77 34.54
CA SER A 53 -10.35 13.62 33.67
C SER A 53 -9.08 13.65 34.52
N THR A 54 -8.50 12.48 34.79
CA THR A 54 -7.17 12.40 35.37
C THR A 54 -6.15 12.49 34.25
N LYS A 55 -5.34 13.55 34.25
CA LYS A 55 -4.10 13.59 33.46
C LYS A 55 -3.29 12.35 33.87
N LEU A 56 -2.62 11.69 32.89
CA LEU A 56 -1.62 10.67 33.19
C LEU A 56 -0.73 11.24 34.31
N ASP A 57 -0.70 10.58 35.44
CA ASP A 57 0.15 11.01 36.53
C ASP A 57 1.62 10.66 36.25
N SER A 58 2.53 11.38 36.92
CA SER A 58 3.96 11.17 36.71
C SER A 58 4.42 9.74 37.05
N ALA A 59 3.69 9.05 37.94
CA ALA A 59 4.00 7.67 38.36
C ALA A 59 3.66 6.66 37.23
N THR A 60 2.56 6.86 36.51
CA THR A 60 2.18 6.03 35.34
C THR A 60 3.16 6.25 34.18
N ILE A 61 3.58 7.50 33.96
CA ILE A 61 4.61 7.85 32.99
C ILE A 61 5.94 7.17 33.33
N ASP A 62 6.30 7.13 34.62
CA ASP A 62 7.52 6.50 35.10
C ASP A 62 7.49 4.97 35.03
N GLN A 63 6.35 4.34 35.34
CA GLN A 63 6.16 2.89 35.20
C GLN A 63 6.20 2.41 33.77
N LEU A 64 5.81 3.27 32.82
CA LEU A 64 5.84 3.00 31.39
C LEU A 64 7.21 3.29 30.76
N GLY A 65 8.18 3.80 31.51
CA GLY A 65 9.47 4.24 30.96
C GLY A 65 9.34 5.45 30.01
N LEU A 66 8.22 6.16 30.08
CA LEU A 66 7.88 7.29 29.22
C LEU A 66 8.42 8.63 29.75
N ARG A 67 9.23 8.64 30.82
CA ARG A 67 10.05 9.82 31.10
C ARG A 67 10.94 10.03 29.90
N GLU A 68 10.88 11.25 29.35
CA GLU A 68 11.75 11.66 28.26
C GLU A 68 13.16 11.10 28.50
N PRO A 69 13.61 10.12 27.72
CA PRO A 69 15.03 9.86 27.62
C PRO A 69 15.58 11.21 27.16
N HIS A 70 16.55 11.77 27.86
CA HIS A 70 17.19 13.05 27.55
C HIS A 70 17.16 13.27 26.05
N ILE A 71 16.37 14.25 25.63
CA ILE A 71 16.00 14.53 24.25
C ILE A 71 17.23 14.41 23.35
N ARG A 72 17.44 13.25 22.78
CA ARG A 72 18.18 13.15 21.54
C ARG A 72 17.18 13.49 20.47
N ASN A 73 17.18 14.74 20.07
CA ASN A 73 16.52 15.40 18.95
C ASN A 73 15.29 14.73 18.32
N PRO A 74 14.18 15.47 18.08
CA PRO A 74 12.90 15.00 17.57
C PRO A 74 12.89 14.52 16.11
N SER A 75 14.02 14.10 15.58
CA SER A 75 14.17 13.63 14.19
C SER A 75 14.62 12.17 14.09
N ILE A 76 14.05 11.25 14.90
CA ILE A 76 14.35 9.81 14.74
C ILE A 76 14.03 9.36 13.30
N SER A 77 12.96 9.86 12.67
CA SER A 77 12.71 9.61 11.25
C SER A 77 13.79 10.17 10.33
N SER A 78 14.50 11.22 10.72
CA SER A 78 15.60 11.82 9.92
C SER A 78 16.95 11.14 10.19
N THR A 79 17.19 10.59 11.37
CA THR A 79 18.43 9.89 11.72
C THR A 79 18.51 8.48 11.12
N TYR A 80 17.42 7.73 11.07
CA TYR A 80 17.37 6.45 10.34
C TYR A 80 17.59 6.63 8.84
N ARG A 81 17.06 7.72 8.28
CA ARG A 81 17.20 8.09 6.87
C ARG A 81 18.62 8.49 6.48
N CYS A 82 19.32 9.18 7.35
CA CYS A 82 20.54 9.91 6.96
C CYS A 82 21.81 9.06 6.87
N SER A 83 21.84 7.84 7.46
CA SER A 83 23.09 7.09 7.58
C SER A 83 23.19 5.82 6.75
N LYS A 84 22.10 5.31 6.18
CA LYS A 84 22.12 3.98 5.54
C LYS A 84 22.08 3.98 4.01
N PHE A 85 21.51 4.99 3.35
CA PHE A 85 21.36 4.99 1.89
C PHE A 85 21.83 6.28 1.25
N PRO A 86 22.54 6.21 0.10
CA PRO A 86 22.84 7.38 -0.71
C PRO A 86 21.54 8.12 -1.06
N LYS A 87 21.55 9.43 -1.02
CA LYS A 87 20.38 10.21 -1.41
C LYS A 87 20.23 10.20 -2.93
N PRO A 88 19.01 10.12 -3.47
CA PRO A 88 18.77 10.23 -4.90
C PRO A 88 19.10 11.64 -5.41
N ASN A 89 19.63 11.74 -6.64
CA ASN A 89 19.81 13.04 -7.31
C ASN A 89 18.47 13.79 -7.39
N GLN A 90 18.46 15.01 -6.87
CA GLN A 90 17.22 15.77 -6.71
C GLN A 90 16.62 16.24 -8.04
N THR A 91 17.45 16.63 -9.00
CA THR A 91 17.00 17.08 -10.34
C THR A 91 16.27 15.96 -11.08
N VAL A 92 16.85 14.76 -11.08
CA VAL A 92 16.21 13.58 -11.70
C VAL A 92 14.96 13.16 -10.92
N LEU A 93 15.00 13.25 -9.58
CA LEU A 93 13.84 12.92 -8.75
C LEU A 93 12.63 13.85 -9.03
N GLU A 94 12.85 15.14 -9.21
CA GLU A 94 11.81 16.10 -9.60
C GLU A 94 11.22 15.79 -10.97
N ALA A 95 12.06 15.41 -11.93
CA ALA A 95 11.61 14.95 -13.23
C ALA A 95 10.77 13.66 -13.13
N GLN A 96 11.27 12.65 -12.39
CA GLN A 96 10.53 11.40 -12.14
C GLN A 96 9.17 11.65 -11.47
N ALA A 97 9.08 12.61 -10.56
CA ALA A 97 7.82 12.96 -9.92
C ALA A 97 6.73 13.35 -10.94
N ARG A 98 7.13 13.96 -12.05
CA ARG A 98 6.23 14.40 -13.13
C ARG A 98 5.96 13.32 -14.18
N VAL A 99 7.01 12.60 -14.61
CA VAL A 99 6.92 11.71 -15.79
C VAL A 99 6.63 10.25 -15.45
N CYS A 100 7.03 9.76 -14.26
CA CYS A 100 6.79 8.37 -13.85
C CYS A 100 5.39 8.21 -13.20
N THR A 101 4.35 8.54 -13.92
CA THR A 101 2.94 8.40 -13.47
C THR A 101 2.09 7.82 -14.58
N GLY A 102 0.86 7.39 -14.28
CA GLY A 102 -0.04 6.79 -15.28
C GLY A 102 -0.44 7.75 -16.41
N PRO A 103 -1.06 7.22 -17.47
CA PRO A 103 -1.26 7.93 -18.74
C PRO A 103 -2.09 9.21 -18.64
N THR A 104 -2.96 9.32 -17.62
CA THR A 104 -3.81 10.51 -17.39
C THR A 104 -3.24 11.50 -16.39
N GLN A 105 -2.18 11.12 -15.65
CA GLN A 105 -1.62 11.92 -14.55
C GLN A 105 -0.23 12.49 -14.87
N THR A 106 0.42 11.96 -15.88
CA THR A 106 1.75 12.40 -16.31
C THR A 106 1.71 13.86 -16.78
N LYS A 107 2.72 14.60 -16.35
CA LYS A 107 2.93 16.00 -16.75
C LYS A 107 4.25 16.10 -17.50
N PRO A 108 4.25 16.39 -18.81
CA PRO A 108 5.48 16.60 -19.56
C PRO A 108 6.39 17.66 -18.91
N LEU A 109 7.68 17.53 -19.09
CA LEU A 109 8.66 18.50 -18.62
C LEU A 109 8.60 19.77 -19.47
N SER A 110 8.86 20.93 -18.87
CA SER A 110 9.18 22.13 -19.62
C SER A 110 10.52 21.97 -20.33
N GLU A 111 10.82 22.80 -21.33
CA GLU A 111 12.11 22.76 -22.02
C GLU A 111 13.29 22.96 -21.06
N GLU A 112 13.19 23.94 -20.16
CA GLU A 112 14.22 24.19 -19.13
C GLU A 112 14.43 22.97 -18.21
N GLN A 113 13.33 22.35 -17.75
CA GLN A 113 13.40 21.14 -16.91
C GLN A 113 14.02 19.96 -17.67
N ALA A 114 13.65 19.78 -18.95
CA ALA A 114 14.21 18.73 -19.79
C ALA A 114 15.71 18.94 -20.03
N LEU A 115 16.12 20.13 -20.43
CA LEU A 115 17.55 20.47 -20.63
C LEU A 115 18.35 20.22 -19.34
N LYS A 116 17.85 20.68 -18.20
CA LYS A 116 18.51 20.51 -16.90
C LYS A 116 18.67 19.02 -16.53
N VAL A 117 17.64 18.21 -16.71
CA VAL A 117 17.72 16.79 -16.33
C VAL A 117 18.64 15.99 -17.25
N PHE A 118 18.60 16.24 -18.56
CA PHE A 118 19.49 15.57 -19.51
C PHE A 118 20.96 16.00 -19.33
N ASP A 119 21.22 17.29 -19.05
CA ASP A 119 22.56 17.77 -18.69
C ASP A 119 23.08 17.09 -17.40
N THR A 120 22.24 17.03 -16.37
CA THR A 120 22.60 16.37 -15.11
C THR A 120 22.93 14.89 -15.33
N ILE A 121 22.15 14.17 -16.13
CA ILE A 121 22.41 12.77 -16.48
C ILE A 121 23.74 12.63 -17.24
N LEU A 122 24.00 13.50 -18.23
CA LEU A 122 25.23 13.47 -19.01
C LEU A 122 26.48 13.73 -18.15
N ARG A 123 26.41 14.74 -17.29
CA ARG A 123 27.52 15.06 -16.36
C ARG A 123 27.77 13.93 -15.38
N SER A 124 26.71 13.32 -14.85
CA SER A 124 26.82 12.15 -13.98
C SER A 124 27.46 10.96 -14.72
N ALA A 125 27.02 10.67 -15.95
CA ALA A 125 27.56 9.58 -16.77
C ALA A 125 29.04 9.78 -17.13
N ARG A 126 29.52 11.03 -17.15
CA ARG A 126 30.92 11.38 -17.36
C ARG A 126 31.76 11.40 -16.08
N GLY A 127 31.15 11.14 -14.90
CA GLY A 127 31.83 11.20 -13.62
C GLY A 127 32.18 12.64 -13.15
N GLU A 128 31.49 13.64 -13.67
CA GLU A 128 31.65 15.04 -13.30
C GLU A 128 30.91 15.40 -12.01
N LEU A 129 29.93 14.57 -11.60
CA LEU A 129 29.16 14.73 -10.36
C LEU A 129 29.65 13.71 -9.33
N LYS A 130 29.54 14.05 -8.05
CA LYS A 130 30.00 13.21 -6.94
C LYS A 130 28.93 13.07 -5.87
N ASP A 131 29.01 11.99 -5.12
CA ASP A 131 28.18 11.71 -3.94
C ASP A 131 26.68 11.86 -4.18
N GLU A 132 26.02 12.75 -3.44
CA GLU A 132 24.57 12.99 -3.54
C GLU A 132 24.11 13.62 -4.87
N GLU A 133 25.03 14.13 -5.68
CA GLU A 133 24.73 14.69 -7.00
C GLU A 133 24.79 13.63 -8.10
N GLU A 134 25.35 12.46 -7.86
CA GLU A 134 25.39 11.35 -8.81
C GLU A 134 24.00 10.80 -9.09
N VAL A 135 23.71 10.49 -10.36
CA VAL A 135 22.46 9.87 -10.76
C VAL A 135 22.59 8.35 -10.67
N SER A 136 21.81 7.72 -9.80
CA SER A 136 21.86 6.27 -9.61
C SER A 136 21.32 5.50 -10.81
N LYS A 137 21.77 4.25 -10.96
CA LYS A 137 21.26 3.31 -11.98
C LYS A 137 19.75 3.14 -11.89
N ALA A 138 19.20 3.06 -10.68
CA ALA A 138 17.74 2.97 -10.46
C ALA A 138 17.00 4.22 -10.96
N GLN A 139 17.57 5.42 -10.77
CA GLN A 139 16.98 6.65 -11.31
C GLN A 139 17.04 6.70 -12.84
N LEU A 140 18.17 6.29 -13.44
CA LEU A 140 18.31 6.21 -14.90
C LEU A 140 17.26 5.27 -15.49
N GLY A 141 17.14 4.03 -14.95
CA GLY A 141 16.15 3.05 -15.40
C GLY A 141 14.71 3.57 -15.32
N ALA A 142 14.33 4.12 -14.17
CA ALA A 142 12.98 4.67 -13.97
C ALA A 142 12.67 5.85 -14.89
N PHE A 143 13.62 6.79 -15.05
CA PHE A 143 13.42 7.97 -15.89
C PHE A 143 13.30 7.61 -17.38
N PHE A 144 14.24 6.81 -17.90
CA PHE A 144 14.19 6.43 -19.32
C PHE A 144 13.03 5.50 -19.64
N ALA A 145 12.67 4.56 -18.75
CA ALA A 145 11.46 3.77 -18.94
C ALA A 145 10.21 4.65 -19.07
N ALA A 146 10.10 5.69 -18.23
CA ALA A 146 8.99 6.62 -18.31
C ALA A 146 8.99 7.41 -19.63
N MET A 147 10.15 7.84 -20.10
CA MET A 147 10.27 8.53 -21.39
C MET A 147 9.84 7.61 -22.53
N THR A 148 10.31 6.38 -22.56
CA THR A 148 10.04 5.38 -23.60
C THR A 148 8.56 5.01 -23.65
N ILE A 149 7.94 4.68 -22.52
CA ILE A 149 6.51 4.34 -22.46
C ILE A 149 5.63 5.51 -22.91
N ARG A 150 5.99 6.73 -22.52
CA ARG A 150 5.25 7.93 -22.94
C ARG A 150 5.32 8.15 -24.45
N ALA A 151 6.47 7.86 -25.05
CA ALA A 151 6.62 7.97 -26.51
C ALA A 151 5.78 6.92 -27.25
N ASN A 152 5.73 5.68 -26.72
CA ASN A 152 5.11 4.55 -27.41
C ASN A 152 3.60 4.44 -27.19
N ALA A 153 3.14 4.64 -25.94
CA ALA A 153 1.82 4.15 -25.51
C ALA A 153 0.90 5.23 -24.94
N PHE A 154 1.42 6.40 -24.56
CA PHE A 154 0.58 7.38 -23.87
C PHE A 154 -0.21 8.26 -24.84
N PRO A 155 -1.37 8.80 -24.42
CA PRO A 155 -2.13 9.77 -25.17
C PRO A 155 -1.29 11.02 -25.52
N GLU A 156 -1.56 11.65 -26.64
CA GLU A 156 -0.80 12.81 -27.16
C GLU A 156 -0.55 13.90 -26.10
N ALA A 157 -1.56 14.20 -25.28
CA ALA A 157 -1.46 15.21 -24.21
C ALA A 157 -0.42 14.89 -23.13
N THR A 158 0.02 13.64 -23.02
CA THR A 158 0.99 13.16 -22.00
C THR A 158 2.24 12.53 -22.63
N GLN A 159 2.35 12.52 -23.94
CA GLN A 159 3.59 12.23 -24.68
C GLN A 159 4.65 13.31 -24.44
N TRP A 160 5.78 13.18 -25.09
CA TRP A 160 6.86 14.17 -24.99
C TRP A 160 6.41 15.55 -25.48
N SER A 161 6.66 16.57 -24.68
CA SER A 161 6.53 17.95 -25.10
C SER A 161 7.56 18.30 -26.19
N GLN A 162 7.35 19.41 -26.90
CA GLN A 162 8.34 19.91 -27.84
C GLN A 162 9.69 20.22 -27.16
N GLY A 163 9.65 20.72 -25.92
CA GLY A 163 10.87 20.97 -25.12
C GLY A 163 11.62 19.69 -24.79
N GLU A 164 10.91 18.62 -24.41
CA GLU A 164 11.53 17.30 -24.20
C GLU A 164 12.15 16.76 -25.49
N ARG A 165 11.48 16.87 -26.63
CA ARG A 165 12.01 16.45 -27.95
C ARG A 165 13.29 17.21 -28.32
N ARG A 166 13.32 18.54 -28.09
CA ARG A 166 14.54 19.34 -28.32
C ARG A 166 15.69 18.91 -27.41
N ALA A 167 15.42 18.68 -26.13
CA ALA A 167 16.44 18.22 -25.19
C ALA A 167 17.00 16.85 -25.60
N VAL A 168 16.15 15.90 -26.00
CA VAL A 168 16.59 14.60 -26.52
C VAL A 168 17.49 14.78 -27.73
N ASN A 169 17.08 15.58 -28.73
CA ASN A 169 17.87 15.82 -29.95
C ASN A 169 19.27 16.41 -29.64
N ILE A 170 19.39 17.26 -28.62
CA ILE A 170 20.65 17.86 -28.22
C ILE A 170 21.54 16.85 -27.46
N PHE A 171 20.98 16.15 -26.49
CA PHE A 171 21.77 15.37 -25.55
C PHE A 171 21.95 13.90 -25.96
N TRP A 172 21.00 13.30 -26.70
CA TRP A 172 21.05 11.87 -27.00
C TRP A 172 22.33 11.43 -27.76
N PRO A 173 22.84 12.17 -28.76
CA PRO A 173 24.08 11.79 -29.44
C PRO A 173 25.29 11.70 -28.51
N LEU A 174 25.25 12.38 -27.36
CA LEU A 174 26.27 12.34 -26.32
C LEU A 174 25.99 11.25 -25.30
N LEU A 175 24.74 11.12 -24.86
CA LEU A 175 24.29 10.17 -23.85
C LEU A 175 24.44 8.72 -24.31
N VAL A 176 24.13 8.41 -25.57
CA VAL A 176 24.26 7.05 -26.11
C VAL A 176 25.68 6.49 -26.03
N ARG A 177 26.69 7.38 -25.97
CA ARG A 177 28.11 7.03 -25.84
C ARG A 177 28.60 6.98 -24.39
N ALA A 178 27.87 7.61 -23.47
CA ALA A 178 28.27 7.76 -22.08
C ALA A 178 27.47 6.83 -21.13
N LEU A 179 26.24 6.48 -21.51
CA LEU A 179 25.38 5.64 -20.70
C LEU A 179 25.71 4.14 -20.84
N PRO A 180 25.48 3.35 -19.79
CA PRO A 180 25.58 1.91 -19.86
C PRO A 180 24.61 1.30 -20.90
N PRO A 181 24.96 0.17 -21.54
CA PRO A 181 24.14 -0.44 -22.60
C PRO A 181 22.71 -0.80 -22.17
N ASP A 182 22.50 -1.21 -20.91
CA ASP A 182 21.19 -1.52 -20.34
C ASP A 182 20.29 -0.27 -20.25
N VAL A 183 20.87 0.90 -19.94
CA VAL A 183 20.15 2.17 -19.90
C VAL A 183 19.82 2.64 -21.34
N VAL A 184 20.74 2.46 -22.29
CA VAL A 184 20.47 2.74 -23.72
C VAL A 184 19.34 1.85 -24.23
N PHE A 185 19.33 0.56 -23.88
CA PHE A 185 18.24 -0.35 -24.19
C PHE A 185 16.90 0.16 -23.63
N ILE A 186 16.86 0.55 -22.35
CA ILE A 186 15.62 1.06 -21.72
C ILE A 186 15.12 2.31 -22.45
N ALA A 187 16.04 3.20 -22.84
CA ALA A 187 15.68 4.45 -23.51
C ALA A 187 15.13 4.24 -24.94
N ASP A 188 15.64 3.27 -25.66
CA ASP A 188 15.26 3.00 -27.05
C ASP A 188 15.41 1.51 -27.42
N PRO A 189 14.50 0.65 -26.91
CA PRO A 189 14.61 -0.79 -27.08
C PRO A 189 14.59 -1.24 -28.55
N GLU A 190 13.90 -0.50 -29.42
CA GLU A 190 13.76 -0.82 -30.86
C GLU A 190 14.59 0.08 -31.76
N GLY A 191 15.36 1.03 -31.23
CA GLY A 191 16.20 1.94 -31.99
C GLY A 191 15.44 2.99 -32.81
N SER A 192 14.20 3.27 -32.48
CA SER A 192 13.30 4.11 -33.26
C SER A 192 12.79 5.38 -32.54
N ILE A 193 13.07 5.53 -31.24
CA ILE A 193 12.48 6.59 -30.44
C ILE A 193 13.44 7.77 -30.25
N MET A 194 14.68 7.47 -29.85
CA MET A 194 15.65 8.48 -29.46
C MET A 194 16.46 9.06 -30.63
N GLY A 195 16.48 8.38 -31.75
CA GLY A 195 17.20 8.82 -32.95
C GLY A 195 18.54 8.13 -33.21
N ALA A 196 19.44 8.77 -33.91
CA ALA A 196 20.69 8.17 -34.37
C ALA A 196 21.59 7.70 -33.23
N GLY A 197 22.14 6.49 -33.37
CA GLY A 197 23.06 5.89 -32.41
C GLY A 197 22.41 4.91 -31.43
N SER A 198 21.09 4.75 -31.51
CA SER A 198 20.32 3.83 -30.64
C SER A 198 20.40 2.35 -31.06
N SER A 199 21.31 1.97 -31.93
CA SER A 199 21.46 0.60 -32.45
C SER A 199 21.79 -0.45 -31.37
N ILE A 200 22.24 -0.04 -30.19
CA ILE A 200 22.50 -0.94 -29.07
C ILE A 200 21.19 -1.54 -28.52
N GLY A 201 20.09 -0.78 -28.48
CA GLY A 201 18.81 -1.21 -27.93
C GLY A 201 18.28 -2.51 -28.56
N PRO A 202 18.15 -2.59 -29.91
CA PRO A 202 17.68 -3.81 -30.58
C PRO A 202 18.58 -5.02 -30.36
N LEU A 203 19.88 -4.80 -30.18
CA LEU A 203 20.87 -5.88 -30.00
C LEU A 203 21.09 -6.25 -28.53
N TYR A 204 20.52 -5.50 -27.60
CA TYR A 204 20.69 -5.76 -26.16
C TYR A 204 19.96 -7.05 -25.77
N GLY A 205 20.72 -7.96 -25.22
CA GLY A 205 20.26 -9.24 -24.68
C GLY A 205 21.46 -10.03 -24.25
N GLY A 206 21.52 -10.41 -22.98
CA GLY A 206 22.64 -11.19 -22.44
C GLY A 206 22.55 -12.66 -22.82
N ASN A 207 23.66 -13.36 -22.68
CA ASN A 207 23.69 -14.83 -22.72
C ASN A 207 23.18 -15.46 -21.41
N ASN A 208 22.77 -14.66 -20.44
CA ASN A 208 22.23 -15.08 -19.14
C ASN A 208 20.71 -15.25 -19.25
N THR A 209 20.18 -16.41 -18.87
CA THR A 209 18.76 -16.73 -18.96
C THR A 209 17.88 -15.75 -18.16
N SER A 210 18.31 -15.30 -16.99
CA SER A 210 17.58 -14.36 -16.15
C SER A 210 17.50 -12.96 -16.78
N GLU A 211 18.60 -12.47 -17.33
CA GLU A 211 18.60 -11.20 -18.06
C GLU A 211 17.77 -11.26 -19.33
N MET A 212 17.83 -12.36 -20.08
CA MET A 212 17.03 -12.53 -21.31
C MET A 212 15.54 -12.49 -21.01
N ARG A 213 15.07 -13.10 -19.93
CA ARG A 213 13.66 -13.07 -19.53
C ARG A 213 13.23 -11.65 -19.14
N LEU A 214 14.02 -10.97 -18.32
CA LEU A 214 13.75 -9.58 -17.93
C LEU A 214 13.78 -8.64 -19.14
N VAL A 215 14.73 -8.78 -20.04
CA VAL A 215 14.84 -8.00 -21.26
C VAL A 215 13.62 -8.23 -22.17
N GLY A 216 13.18 -9.47 -22.35
CA GLY A 216 11.96 -9.78 -23.10
C GLY A 216 10.72 -9.14 -22.50
N ALA A 217 10.54 -9.29 -21.20
CA ALA A 217 9.43 -8.67 -20.45
C ALA A 217 9.48 -7.13 -20.53
N LEU A 218 10.69 -6.54 -20.47
CA LEU A 218 10.85 -5.09 -20.60
C LEU A 218 10.47 -4.57 -21.98
N ARG A 219 10.74 -5.28 -23.08
CA ARG A 219 10.30 -4.86 -24.43
C ARG A 219 8.79 -4.68 -24.47
N GLU A 220 8.04 -5.65 -23.95
CA GLU A 220 6.58 -5.57 -23.86
C GLU A 220 6.12 -4.40 -22.99
N VAL A 221 6.67 -4.28 -21.79
CA VAL A 221 6.30 -3.21 -20.83
C VAL A 221 6.65 -1.82 -21.38
N LEU A 222 7.81 -1.66 -22.03
CA LEU A 222 8.24 -0.37 -22.61
C LEU A 222 7.44 0.01 -23.85
N ALA A 223 6.85 -0.98 -24.54
CA ALA A 223 5.87 -0.74 -25.60
C ALA A 223 4.48 -0.36 -25.08
N GLY A 224 4.24 -0.40 -23.77
CA GLY A 224 2.95 -0.11 -23.14
C GLY A 224 2.07 -1.33 -22.93
N GLY A 225 2.60 -2.54 -23.16
CA GLY A 225 1.89 -3.81 -23.02
C GLY A 225 1.86 -4.33 -21.59
N HIS A 226 1.18 -5.45 -21.42
CA HIS A 226 0.99 -6.17 -20.17
C HIS A 226 1.51 -7.59 -20.27
N LEU A 227 2.04 -8.08 -19.16
CA LEU A 227 2.65 -9.40 -19.09
C LEU A 227 1.65 -10.48 -18.65
N GLY A 228 1.89 -11.70 -19.10
CA GLY A 228 1.24 -12.88 -18.58
C GLY A 228 1.67 -13.17 -17.13
N TYR A 229 0.84 -13.90 -16.44
CA TYR A 229 1.07 -14.33 -15.06
C TYR A 229 2.43 -15.04 -14.89
N GLU A 230 2.72 -16.02 -15.75
CA GLU A 230 3.95 -16.81 -15.68
C GLU A 230 5.20 -15.99 -16.02
N GLU A 231 5.06 -15.00 -16.90
CA GLU A 231 6.16 -14.10 -17.28
C GLU A 231 6.57 -13.21 -16.10
N VAL A 232 5.60 -12.58 -15.41
CA VAL A 232 5.88 -11.78 -14.22
C VAL A 232 6.48 -12.61 -13.11
N GLN A 233 5.91 -13.79 -12.83
CA GLN A 233 6.42 -14.69 -11.80
C GLN A 233 7.85 -15.17 -12.14
N GLY A 234 8.11 -15.50 -13.40
CA GLY A 234 9.44 -15.90 -13.87
C GLY A 234 10.47 -14.78 -13.69
N VAL A 235 10.13 -13.54 -14.10
CA VAL A 235 11.00 -12.39 -13.89
C VAL A 235 11.28 -12.15 -12.41
N LEU A 236 10.25 -12.18 -11.56
CA LEU A 236 10.42 -11.93 -10.12
C LEU A 236 11.29 -12.99 -9.46
N ARG A 237 11.13 -14.25 -9.80
CA ARG A 237 11.99 -15.35 -9.30
C ARG A 237 13.44 -15.19 -9.73
N ASP A 238 13.68 -14.67 -10.92
CA ASP A 238 15.04 -14.44 -11.42
C ASP A 238 15.72 -13.24 -10.78
N VAL A 239 14.96 -12.18 -10.44
CA VAL A 239 15.51 -10.92 -9.95
C VAL A 239 15.48 -10.76 -8.42
N LEU A 240 14.58 -11.47 -7.74
CA LEU A 240 14.50 -11.48 -6.28
C LEU A 240 15.29 -12.69 -5.74
N PRO A 241 16.25 -12.51 -4.86
CA PRO A 241 16.96 -13.61 -4.21
C PRO A 241 16.03 -14.30 -3.20
N LEU A 242 15.13 -15.16 -3.68
CA LEU A 242 14.12 -15.85 -2.86
C LEU A 242 14.72 -16.85 -1.84
N LYS A 243 16.03 -17.14 -1.91
CA LYS A 243 16.75 -17.94 -0.92
C LYS A 243 18.14 -17.33 -0.71
N MET A 244 18.39 -16.85 0.48
CA MET A 244 19.67 -16.23 0.86
C MET A 244 20.83 -17.24 1.06
N GLU A 245 20.67 -18.50 0.67
CA GLU A 245 21.71 -19.52 0.82
C GLU A 245 22.91 -19.31 -0.11
N ASP A 246 22.74 -18.60 -1.21
CA ASP A 246 23.83 -18.21 -2.08
C ASP A 246 24.06 -16.69 -2.02
N ASN A 247 25.20 -16.28 -1.46
CA ASN A 247 25.73 -14.89 -1.48
C ASN A 247 26.00 -14.34 -2.90
N LYS A 248 25.35 -14.88 -3.90
CA LYS A 248 25.30 -14.35 -5.26
C LYS A 248 23.99 -13.56 -5.36
N SER A 249 24.07 -12.26 -5.04
CA SER A 249 23.11 -11.31 -5.62
C SER A 249 22.98 -11.68 -7.09
N ALA A 250 21.79 -12.06 -7.53
CA ALA A 250 21.51 -12.21 -8.94
C ALA A 250 22.01 -10.90 -9.58
N GLY A 251 22.97 -10.99 -10.50
CA GLY A 251 23.66 -9.82 -11.07
C GLY A 251 22.77 -8.98 -11.99
N VAL A 252 21.50 -8.81 -11.61
CA VAL A 252 20.51 -8.04 -12.37
C VAL A 252 20.76 -6.56 -12.15
N SER A 253 20.84 -5.84 -13.25
CA SER A 253 21.03 -4.39 -13.24
C SER A 253 19.88 -3.69 -12.48
N GLU A 254 20.23 -2.80 -11.55
CA GLU A 254 19.26 -1.93 -10.85
C GLU A 254 18.46 -1.06 -11.84
N SER A 255 19.04 -0.68 -12.99
CA SER A 255 18.34 0.07 -14.03
C SER A 255 17.25 -0.77 -14.70
N LEU A 256 17.52 -2.03 -15.05
CA LEU A 256 16.52 -2.92 -15.64
C LEU A 256 15.39 -3.20 -14.65
N LEU A 257 15.72 -3.49 -13.37
CA LEU A 257 14.72 -3.76 -12.35
C LEU A 257 13.83 -2.53 -12.07
N SER A 258 14.43 -1.36 -11.95
CA SER A 258 13.64 -0.12 -11.74
C SER A 258 12.77 0.23 -12.94
N ALA A 259 13.27 0.00 -14.17
CA ALA A 259 12.49 0.18 -15.39
C ALA A 259 11.28 -0.77 -15.42
N PHE A 260 11.46 -2.03 -15.04
CA PHE A 260 10.38 -3.01 -14.95
C PHE A 260 9.29 -2.59 -13.95
N LEU A 261 9.69 -2.26 -12.72
CA LEU A 261 8.77 -1.88 -11.67
C LEU A 261 8.00 -0.59 -11.99
N ILE A 262 8.68 0.41 -12.55
CA ILE A 262 8.06 1.68 -12.92
C ILE A 262 7.20 1.51 -14.18
N GLY A 263 7.66 0.73 -15.14
CA GLY A 263 6.93 0.48 -16.37
C GLY A 263 5.58 -0.18 -16.11
N GLN A 264 5.54 -1.26 -15.35
CA GLN A 264 4.28 -1.90 -14.98
C GLN A 264 3.35 -0.92 -14.24
N ARG A 265 3.90 -0.12 -13.31
CA ARG A 265 3.13 0.91 -12.59
C ARG A 265 2.54 1.97 -13.53
N MET A 266 3.26 2.37 -14.57
CA MET A 266 2.81 3.37 -15.55
C MET A 266 1.74 2.82 -16.48
N ASN A 267 1.86 1.55 -16.86
CA ASN A 267 0.87 0.86 -17.71
C ASN A 267 -0.41 0.49 -16.93
N ARG A 268 -0.40 0.61 -15.60
CA ARG A 268 -1.45 0.17 -14.66
C ARG A 268 -1.57 -1.36 -14.65
N GLU A 269 -1.07 -1.94 -13.62
CA GLU A 269 -0.99 -3.38 -13.40
C GLU A 269 -2.34 -4.08 -13.62
N THR A 270 -2.33 -5.18 -14.32
CA THR A 270 -3.49 -6.05 -14.48
C THR A 270 -3.65 -6.99 -13.29
N ASP A 271 -4.83 -7.56 -13.15
CA ASP A 271 -5.12 -8.58 -12.13
C ASP A 271 -4.17 -9.78 -12.19
N ARG A 272 -3.77 -10.19 -13.39
CA ARG A 272 -2.82 -11.29 -13.60
C ARG A 272 -1.44 -10.95 -13.09
N GLU A 273 -0.97 -9.75 -13.41
CA GLU A 273 0.32 -9.25 -12.94
C GLU A 273 0.35 -9.13 -11.41
N LEU A 274 -0.67 -8.52 -10.79
CA LEU A 274 -0.75 -8.40 -9.33
C LEU A 274 -0.82 -9.76 -8.63
N LYS A 275 -1.56 -10.72 -9.20
CA LYS A 275 -1.59 -12.09 -8.68
C LYS A 275 -0.21 -12.74 -8.72
N ALA A 276 0.55 -12.55 -9.81
CA ALA A 276 1.90 -13.09 -9.95
C ALA A 276 2.84 -12.59 -8.85
N TYR A 277 2.78 -11.31 -8.52
CA TYR A 277 3.51 -10.76 -7.37
C TYR A 277 3.15 -11.47 -6.07
N CYS A 278 1.86 -11.63 -5.78
CA CYS A 278 1.42 -12.30 -4.56
C CYS A 278 1.95 -13.73 -4.45
N LEU A 279 1.89 -14.48 -5.54
CA LEU A 279 2.35 -15.88 -5.54
C LEU A 279 3.88 -16.00 -5.43
N THR A 280 4.62 -15.05 -5.99
CA THR A 280 6.08 -15.01 -5.80
C THR A 280 6.44 -14.76 -4.34
N PHE A 281 5.68 -13.91 -3.63
CA PHE A 281 5.90 -13.69 -2.21
C PHE A 281 5.51 -14.91 -1.36
N ASP A 282 4.45 -15.62 -1.76
CA ASP A 282 4.08 -16.88 -1.12
C ASP A 282 5.16 -17.96 -1.30
N ASP A 283 5.81 -18.00 -2.47
CA ASP A 283 6.94 -18.91 -2.71
C ASP A 283 8.14 -18.61 -1.77
N GLU A 284 8.41 -17.33 -1.50
CA GLU A 284 9.46 -16.92 -0.55
C GLU A 284 9.08 -17.26 0.89
N LEU A 285 7.87 -16.94 1.29
CA LEU A 285 7.37 -17.20 2.64
C LEU A 285 7.26 -18.70 2.93
N GLY A 286 6.92 -19.49 1.92
CA GLY A 286 6.50 -20.88 2.09
C GLY A 286 5.12 -20.98 2.78
N PRO A 287 4.76 -22.18 3.27
CA PRO A 287 3.49 -22.37 3.97
C PRO A 287 3.45 -21.52 5.26
N PRO A 288 2.54 -20.54 5.38
CA PRO A 288 2.46 -19.74 6.59
C PRO A 288 2.02 -20.58 7.81
N PRO A 289 2.55 -20.28 9.01
CA PRO A 289 2.14 -20.96 10.22
C PRO A 289 0.65 -20.75 10.48
N VAL A 290 0.01 -21.77 11.09
CA VAL A 290 -1.43 -21.75 11.40
C VAL A 290 -1.61 -21.49 12.90
N ALA A 291 -2.19 -20.37 13.27
CA ALA A 291 -2.54 -20.03 14.65
C ALA A 291 -3.87 -20.70 15.06
N ASP A 292 -3.93 -21.18 16.29
CA ASP A 292 -5.13 -21.77 16.89
C ASP A 292 -6.03 -20.67 17.48
N VAL A 293 -6.57 -19.85 16.59
CA VAL A 293 -7.47 -18.76 16.92
C VAL A 293 -8.76 -18.87 16.09
N SER A 294 -9.89 -18.44 16.69
CA SER A 294 -11.21 -18.50 16.06
C SER A 294 -11.41 -17.43 14.97
N SER A 295 -10.71 -16.30 15.08
CA SER A 295 -10.78 -15.18 14.15
C SER A 295 -9.42 -14.52 14.00
N LEU A 296 -9.05 -14.14 12.77
CA LEU A 296 -7.83 -13.41 12.47
C LEU A 296 -8.06 -12.36 11.38
N THR A 297 -7.83 -11.11 11.71
CA THR A 297 -7.85 -10.01 10.74
C THR A 297 -6.44 -9.54 10.42
N HIS A 298 -6.07 -9.59 9.14
CA HIS A 298 -4.82 -9.04 8.63
C HIS A 298 -5.00 -7.57 8.28
N TYR A 299 -4.16 -6.70 8.79
CA TYR A 299 -4.21 -5.26 8.55
C TYR A 299 -3.15 -4.82 7.55
N GLY A 300 -3.58 -4.59 6.31
CA GLY A 300 -2.74 -4.10 5.21
C GLY A 300 -2.59 -2.58 5.17
N GLU A 301 -1.92 -2.03 6.17
CA GLU A 301 -1.57 -0.61 6.19
C GLU A 301 -0.54 -0.27 5.09
N PRO A 302 -0.55 0.97 4.56
CA PRO A 302 0.52 1.39 3.67
C PRO A 302 1.86 1.41 4.41
N TYR A 303 2.83 0.66 3.91
CA TYR A 303 4.17 0.51 4.50
C TYR A 303 4.95 1.82 4.57
N ASP A 304 4.60 2.80 3.74
CA ASP A 304 5.21 4.12 3.77
C ASP A 304 4.68 5.05 4.88
N GLY A 305 3.79 4.55 5.73
CA GLY A 305 3.35 5.19 6.96
C GLY A 305 2.50 6.45 6.79
N ASN A 306 2.17 7.08 7.91
CA ASN A 306 1.43 8.33 7.97
C ASN A 306 2.36 9.52 8.21
N THR A 307 2.09 10.62 7.53
CA THR A 307 2.92 11.84 7.64
C THR A 307 2.25 12.96 8.42
N ARG A 308 0.94 12.96 8.53
CA ARG A 308 0.15 14.07 9.11
C ARG A 308 -0.70 13.66 10.28
N TYR A 309 -1.39 12.52 10.18
CA TYR A 309 -2.48 12.17 11.08
C TYR A 309 -2.13 10.98 11.98
N PHE A 310 -2.79 10.93 13.12
CA PHE A 310 -2.69 9.84 14.09
C PHE A 310 -2.97 8.49 13.46
N ARG A 311 -2.06 7.53 13.68
CA ARG A 311 -2.13 6.16 13.20
C ARG A 311 -2.68 5.27 14.31
N SER A 312 -3.92 4.79 14.16
CA SER A 312 -4.67 4.14 15.23
C SER A 312 -4.64 2.61 15.20
N THR A 313 -4.23 1.99 14.10
CA THR A 313 -4.43 0.54 13.84
C THR A 313 -3.79 -0.36 14.89
N LEU A 314 -2.60 -0.02 15.38
CA LEU A 314 -1.93 -0.77 16.45
C LEU A 314 -2.77 -0.82 17.74
N PHE A 315 -3.43 0.29 18.10
CA PHE A 315 -4.29 0.40 19.28
C PHE A 315 -5.65 -0.29 19.04
N VAL A 316 -6.17 -0.23 17.83
CA VAL A 316 -7.37 -0.98 17.40
C VAL A 316 -7.16 -2.48 17.58
N ALA A 317 -5.99 -3.01 17.21
CA ALA A 317 -5.65 -4.41 17.38
C ALA A 317 -5.70 -4.84 18.84
N ALA A 318 -5.16 -4.03 19.76
CA ALA A 318 -5.22 -4.31 21.20
C ALA A 318 -6.66 -4.27 21.75
N VAL A 319 -7.51 -3.40 21.23
CA VAL A 319 -8.94 -3.36 21.62
C VAL A 319 -9.66 -4.61 21.15
N ARG A 320 -9.51 -4.99 19.88
CA ARG A 320 -10.18 -6.14 19.29
C ARG A 320 -9.77 -7.46 19.96
N SER A 321 -8.51 -7.59 20.32
CA SER A 321 -8.03 -8.79 21.02
C SER A 321 -8.75 -9.05 22.36
N CYS A 322 -9.32 -8.02 23.01
CA CYS A 322 -10.01 -8.16 24.30
C CYS A 322 -11.27 -9.03 24.25
N TYR A 323 -11.83 -9.22 23.08
CA TYR A 323 -13.06 -9.99 22.88
C TYR A 323 -12.91 -11.09 21.81
N GLY A 324 -11.68 -11.57 21.60
CA GLY A 324 -11.40 -12.75 20.78
C GLY A 324 -11.14 -12.48 19.29
N GLU A 325 -11.20 -11.22 18.85
CA GLU A 325 -10.91 -10.82 17.47
C GLU A 325 -9.40 -10.59 17.31
N SER A 326 -8.66 -11.63 16.99
CA SER A 326 -7.21 -11.54 16.79
C SER A 326 -6.84 -10.66 15.60
N SER A 327 -5.72 -9.98 15.69
CA SER A 327 -5.27 -9.02 14.68
C SER A 327 -3.79 -9.20 14.35
N LEU A 328 -3.46 -9.31 13.06
CA LEU A 328 -2.09 -9.34 12.57
C LEU A 328 -1.79 -8.08 11.76
N LEU A 329 -0.82 -7.31 12.24
CA LEU A 329 -0.26 -6.17 11.53
C LEU A 329 1.06 -6.59 10.90
N HIS A 330 1.45 -5.91 9.83
CA HIS A 330 2.74 -6.14 9.19
C HIS A 330 3.24 -4.89 8.48
N GLY A 331 4.56 -4.79 8.27
CA GLY A 331 5.15 -3.63 7.64
C GLY A 331 6.66 -3.59 7.75
N VAL A 332 7.19 -2.39 7.78
CA VAL A 332 8.61 -2.08 7.88
C VAL A 332 8.84 -0.85 8.77
N GLU A 333 10.08 -0.70 9.24
CA GLU A 333 10.50 0.49 9.99
C GLU A 333 10.38 1.79 9.19
N TRP A 334 10.62 1.72 7.88
CA TRP A 334 10.61 2.89 7.01
C TRP A 334 10.47 2.48 5.53
N MET A 335 9.67 3.22 4.77
CA MET A 335 9.44 2.97 3.34
C MET A 335 9.23 4.28 2.56
N PRO A 336 9.89 4.45 1.38
CA PRO A 336 9.55 5.54 0.46
C PRO A 336 8.18 5.27 -0.23
N PRO A 337 7.51 6.26 -0.80
CA PRO A 337 7.96 7.64 -0.95
C PRO A 337 7.69 8.54 0.26
N LYS A 338 6.75 8.22 1.14
CA LYS A 338 6.36 9.12 2.23
C LYS A 338 7.38 9.12 3.38
N GLY A 339 7.92 7.95 3.79
CA GLY A 339 8.74 7.81 5.00
C GLY A 339 8.00 8.38 6.22
N GLY A 340 6.74 7.98 6.37
CA GLY A 340 5.89 8.37 7.49
C GLY A 340 6.10 7.49 8.72
N VAL A 341 5.28 7.71 9.76
CA VAL A 341 5.26 6.88 10.96
C VAL A 341 4.63 5.52 10.66
N THR A 342 5.30 4.44 11.07
CA THR A 342 4.85 3.06 10.93
C THR A 342 4.62 2.41 12.30
N GLU A 343 3.92 1.27 12.33
CA GLU A 343 3.74 0.48 13.55
C GLU A 343 5.08 -0.03 14.09
N GLU A 344 6.00 -0.42 13.21
CA GLU A 344 7.33 -0.90 13.61
C GLU A 344 8.09 0.14 14.41
N GLN A 345 8.11 1.40 13.94
CA GLN A 345 8.71 2.51 14.69
C GLN A 345 8.02 2.76 16.03
N MET A 346 6.69 2.63 16.10
CA MET A 346 5.96 2.81 17.35
C MET A 346 6.28 1.70 18.36
N LEU A 347 6.34 0.45 17.89
CA LEU A 347 6.70 -0.70 18.72
C LEU A 347 8.14 -0.60 19.24
N GLU A 348 9.09 -0.27 18.38
CA GLU A 348 10.49 -0.06 18.75
C GLU A 348 10.65 1.06 19.79
N PHE A 349 9.97 2.19 19.58
CA PHE A 349 10.01 3.32 20.51
C PHE A 349 9.49 2.96 21.91
N MET A 350 8.51 2.06 22.00
CA MET A 350 7.97 1.57 23.27
C MET A 350 8.78 0.43 23.88
N GLY A 351 9.85 0.00 23.23
CA GLY A 351 10.70 -1.09 23.69
C GLY A 351 10.09 -2.48 23.51
N ALA A 352 9.18 -2.67 22.55
CA ALA A 352 8.77 -3.98 22.08
C ALA A 352 9.81 -4.54 21.08
N ASN A 353 9.82 -5.86 20.87
CA ASN A 353 10.58 -6.44 19.78
C ASN A 353 9.84 -6.22 18.45
N PRO A 354 10.37 -5.40 17.52
CA PRO A 354 9.69 -5.11 16.26
C PRO A 354 10.00 -6.15 15.18
N SER A 355 11.08 -6.94 15.34
CA SER A 355 11.59 -7.88 14.34
C SER A 355 11.06 -9.29 14.61
N LEU A 356 9.74 -9.47 14.47
CA LEU A 356 9.10 -10.77 14.65
C LEU A 356 8.89 -11.47 13.31
N SER A 357 9.25 -12.75 13.29
CA SER A 357 8.92 -13.66 12.19
C SER A 357 7.43 -14.08 12.23
N PRO A 358 6.89 -14.64 11.15
CA PRO A 358 5.53 -15.19 11.15
C PRO A 358 5.31 -16.25 12.24
N LEU A 359 6.32 -17.05 12.56
CA LEU A 359 6.22 -18.08 13.60
C LEU A 359 6.12 -17.47 15.00
N GLN A 360 6.94 -16.49 15.30
CA GLN A 360 6.88 -15.76 16.56
C GLN A 360 5.58 -14.95 16.71
N ALA A 361 5.09 -14.39 15.61
CA ALA A 361 3.78 -13.71 15.61
C ALA A 361 2.63 -14.68 15.91
N LYS A 362 2.70 -15.92 15.43
CA LYS A 362 1.73 -16.97 15.78
C LYS A 362 1.65 -17.17 17.30
N GLU A 363 2.80 -17.28 17.99
CA GLU A 363 2.81 -17.43 19.47
C GLU A 363 2.11 -16.29 20.18
N LEU A 364 2.28 -15.04 19.71
CA LEU A 364 1.60 -13.87 20.28
C LEU A 364 0.09 -13.83 19.97
N LEU A 365 -0.33 -14.34 18.82
CA LEU A 365 -1.75 -14.45 18.48
C LEU A 365 -2.46 -15.45 19.36
N GLU A 366 -1.79 -16.55 19.73
CA GLU A 366 -2.29 -17.63 20.58
C GLU A 366 -2.21 -17.31 22.09
N ASP A 367 -1.46 -16.26 22.46
CA ASP A 367 -1.33 -15.87 23.86
C ASP A 367 -2.61 -15.18 24.36
N GLU A 368 -3.24 -15.78 25.40
CA GLU A 368 -4.51 -15.32 25.97
C GLU A 368 -4.46 -13.90 26.56
N GLU A 369 -3.29 -13.41 26.94
CA GLU A 369 -3.09 -12.09 27.51
C GLU A 369 -2.67 -11.04 26.46
N VAL A 370 -2.47 -11.45 25.18
CA VAL A 370 -2.06 -10.59 24.06
C VAL A 370 -3.08 -10.64 22.92
N GLY A 371 -3.14 -11.71 22.14
CA GLY A 371 -4.12 -11.94 21.07
C GLY A 371 -3.96 -11.05 19.82
N PHE A 372 -2.86 -10.34 19.66
CA PHE A 372 -2.51 -9.62 18.42
C PHE A 372 -1.00 -9.64 18.20
N ALA A 373 -0.57 -9.44 16.95
CA ALA A 373 0.84 -9.48 16.62
C ALA A 373 1.21 -8.50 15.49
N TYR A 374 2.50 -8.22 15.38
CA TYR A 374 3.13 -7.52 14.27
C TYR A 374 4.21 -8.40 13.64
N VAL A 375 4.28 -8.44 12.31
CA VAL A 375 5.35 -9.13 11.57
C VAL A 375 6.15 -8.12 10.77
N SER A 376 7.48 -8.15 10.93
CA SER A 376 8.36 -7.33 10.12
C SER A 376 8.53 -7.95 8.71
N GLN A 377 8.45 -7.12 7.67
CA GLN A 377 8.77 -7.55 6.30
C GLN A 377 10.21 -8.07 6.19
N ARG A 378 11.12 -7.55 7.01
CA ARG A 378 12.51 -8.01 7.06
C ARG A 378 12.60 -9.51 7.35
N GLU A 379 11.76 -9.99 8.26
CA GLU A 379 11.75 -11.39 8.69
C GLU A 379 10.89 -12.28 7.78
N ALA A 380 9.78 -11.73 7.25
CA ALA A 380 8.88 -12.49 6.38
C ALA A 380 9.35 -12.55 4.93
N HIS A 381 9.84 -11.43 4.40
CA HIS A 381 10.23 -11.26 3.00
C HIS A 381 11.54 -10.47 2.86
N PRO A 382 12.70 -11.07 3.19
CA PRO A 382 14.00 -10.38 3.14
C PRO A 382 14.34 -9.84 1.75
N SER A 383 13.90 -10.51 0.68
CA SER A 383 14.12 -10.05 -0.70
C SER A 383 13.41 -8.74 -0.97
N LEU A 384 12.15 -8.61 -0.55
CA LEU A 384 11.39 -7.36 -0.69
C LEU A 384 11.96 -6.24 0.17
N PHE A 385 12.38 -6.58 1.38
CA PHE A 385 13.02 -5.64 2.27
C PHE A 385 14.30 -5.06 1.65
N SER A 386 15.08 -5.87 0.94
CA SER A 386 16.30 -5.43 0.25
C SER A 386 16.04 -4.38 -0.84
N LEU A 387 14.83 -4.34 -1.40
CA LEU A 387 14.45 -3.37 -2.44
C LEU A 387 14.16 -1.95 -1.91
N ILE A 388 14.15 -1.74 -0.60
CA ILE A 388 13.85 -0.40 -0.02
C ILE A 388 14.83 0.65 -0.56
N ARG A 389 16.12 0.29 -0.72
CA ARG A 389 17.13 1.17 -1.32
C ARG A 389 16.76 1.60 -2.74
N LEU A 390 16.41 0.66 -3.60
CA LEU A 390 15.96 0.94 -4.97
C LEU A 390 14.71 1.81 -4.94
N ARG A 391 13.73 1.48 -4.08
CA ARG A 391 12.48 2.26 -3.93
C ARG A 391 12.73 3.69 -3.45
N GLU A 392 13.79 3.96 -2.66
CA GLU A 392 14.19 5.31 -2.28
C GLU A 392 14.59 6.14 -3.51
N HIS A 393 15.31 5.54 -4.46
CA HIS A 393 15.76 6.24 -5.66
C HIS A 393 14.66 6.48 -6.69
N ILE A 394 13.64 5.65 -6.74
CA ILE A 394 12.51 5.84 -7.66
C ILE A 394 11.37 6.69 -7.07
N LYS A 395 11.27 6.78 -5.75
CA LYS A 395 10.23 7.56 -5.01
C LYS A 395 8.79 7.36 -5.52
N LYS A 396 8.48 6.19 -5.99
CA LYS A 396 7.15 5.78 -6.46
C LYS A 396 6.71 4.51 -5.74
N ARG A 397 5.41 4.23 -5.79
CA ARG A 397 4.85 2.97 -5.33
C ARG A 397 4.77 2.00 -6.49
N PRO A 398 5.67 1.02 -6.63
CA PRO A 398 5.58 -0.03 -7.64
C PRO A 398 4.40 -0.98 -7.32
N PRO A 399 4.11 -1.99 -8.18
CA PRO A 399 3.09 -3.01 -7.93
C PRO A 399 3.19 -3.67 -6.55
N LEU A 400 4.42 -3.81 -6.03
CA LEU A 400 4.73 -4.31 -4.68
C LEU A 400 3.89 -3.62 -3.59
N ALA A 401 3.70 -2.29 -3.68
CA ALA A 401 2.97 -1.52 -2.67
C ALA A 401 1.47 -1.83 -2.60
N THR A 402 0.91 -2.45 -3.62
CA THR A 402 -0.47 -2.96 -3.62
C THR A 402 -0.52 -4.36 -3.02
N THR A 403 0.38 -5.24 -3.44
CA THR A 403 0.39 -6.64 -3.03
C THR A 403 0.90 -6.86 -1.62
N GLU A 404 1.78 -5.99 -1.11
CA GLU A 404 2.21 -5.96 0.30
C GLU A 404 1.04 -5.83 1.28
N LYS A 405 -0.05 -5.16 0.90
CA LYS A 405 -1.22 -4.96 1.77
C LYS A 405 -2.10 -6.18 1.96
N VAL A 406 -1.97 -7.18 1.11
CA VAL A 406 -2.83 -8.37 1.13
C VAL A 406 -2.06 -9.63 1.46
N GLN A 407 -0.99 -9.51 2.23
CA GLN A 407 -0.20 -10.65 2.69
C GLN A 407 -0.95 -11.47 3.74
N ARG A 408 -0.76 -12.81 3.71
CA ARG A 408 -1.23 -13.76 4.71
C ARG A 408 -0.03 -14.42 5.37
N LEU A 409 0.61 -13.69 6.28
CA LEU A 409 1.87 -14.12 6.91
C LEU A 409 1.68 -15.18 8.00
N VAL A 410 0.48 -15.25 8.58
CA VAL A 410 0.01 -16.29 9.49
C VAL A 410 -1.39 -16.67 9.04
N ARG A 411 -1.81 -17.91 9.20
CA ARG A 411 -3.18 -18.35 8.97
C ARG A 411 -3.90 -18.59 10.29
N ALA A 412 -5.22 -18.58 10.28
CA ALA A 412 -6.02 -19.03 11.41
C ALA A 412 -6.67 -20.38 11.13
N ARG A 413 -7.00 -21.13 12.19
CA ARG A 413 -7.91 -22.27 12.08
C ARG A 413 -9.35 -21.83 11.83
N GLY A 414 -9.74 -20.68 12.37
CA GLY A 414 -11.06 -20.10 12.24
C GLY A 414 -11.19 -19.14 11.06
N MET A 415 -12.00 -18.10 11.25
CA MET A 415 -12.31 -17.11 10.23
C MET A 415 -11.10 -16.21 9.94
N GLU A 416 -10.86 -15.93 8.67
CA GLU A 416 -9.80 -15.00 8.26
C GLU A 416 -10.38 -13.82 7.47
N ALA A 417 -9.90 -12.61 7.76
CA ALA A 417 -10.25 -11.40 7.04
C ALA A 417 -9.00 -10.58 6.68
N ILE A 418 -9.10 -9.76 5.63
CA ILE A 418 -8.08 -8.77 5.29
C ILE A 418 -8.73 -7.39 5.24
N VAL A 419 -8.11 -6.41 5.89
CA VAL A 419 -8.49 -4.99 5.81
C VAL A 419 -7.34 -4.21 5.20
N ALA A 420 -7.60 -3.42 4.16
CA ALA A 420 -6.57 -2.60 3.52
C ALA A 420 -7.04 -1.19 3.21
N GLY A 421 -6.12 -0.24 3.25
CA GLY A 421 -6.38 1.14 2.87
C GLY A 421 -6.09 1.42 1.40
N PHE A 422 -6.87 2.31 0.77
CA PHE A 422 -6.58 2.82 -0.56
C PHE A 422 -6.72 4.34 -0.63
N TYR A 423 -6.08 4.96 -1.61
CA TYR A 423 -6.16 6.40 -1.86
C TYR A 423 -6.78 6.70 -3.22
N HIS A 424 -6.24 6.10 -4.30
CA HIS A 424 -6.77 6.24 -5.64
C HIS A 424 -7.85 5.19 -5.89
N GLU A 425 -8.97 5.59 -6.42
CA GLU A 425 -10.17 4.75 -6.64
C GLU A 425 -9.88 3.51 -7.50
N ALA A 426 -8.98 3.63 -8.46
CA ALA A 426 -8.57 2.52 -9.32
C ALA A 426 -7.94 1.32 -8.58
N TYR A 427 -7.66 1.41 -7.28
CA TYR A 427 -7.11 0.31 -6.47
C TYR A 427 -8.14 -0.40 -5.60
N GLU A 428 -9.38 0.06 -5.56
CA GLU A 428 -10.46 -0.59 -4.82
C GLU A 428 -10.69 -2.03 -5.31
N GLU A 429 -11.09 -2.17 -6.57
CA GLU A 429 -11.36 -3.48 -7.17
C GLU A 429 -10.15 -4.43 -7.19
N PRO A 430 -8.93 -4.00 -7.58
CA PRO A 430 -7.75 -4.85 -7.50
C PRO A 430 -7.48 -5.40 -6.10
N LEU A 431 -7.63 -4.60 -5.04
CA LEU A 431 -7.44 -5.06 -3.67
C LEU A 431 -8.50 -6.09 -3.28
N LEU A 432 -9.78 -5.84 -3.57
CA LEU A 432 -10.86 -6.80 -3.28
C LEU A 432 -10.68 -8.11 -4.05
N MET A 433 -10.28 -8.03 -5.32
CA MET A 433 -9.96 -9.21 -6.13
C MET A 433 -8.81 -10.03 -5.52
N LEU A 434 -7.73 -9.36 -5.10
CA LEU A 434 -6.61 -10.04 -4.46
C LEU A 434 -7.03 -10.71 -3.14
N MET A 435 -7.82 -10.03 -2.29
CA MET A 435 -8.36 -10.60 -1.04
C MET A 435 -9.20 -11.85 -1.31
N LYS A 436 -10.10 -11.81 -2.31
CA LYS A 436 -10.89 -12.98 -2.73
C LYS A 436 -9.98 -14.14 -3.17
N ARG A 437 -8.94 -13.85 -3.95
CA ARG A 437 -7.97 -14.85 -4.42
C ARG A 437 -7.07 -15.40 -3.30
N ARG A 438 -6.91 -14.66 -2.21
CA ARG A 438 -6.26 -15.15 -0.99
C ARG A 438 -7.12 -16.19 -0.24
N GLY A 439 -8.38 -16.34 -0.58
CA GLY A 439 -9.28 -17.28 0.05
C GLY A 439 -9.67 -16.90 1.48
N VAL A 440 -9.64 -15.61 1.82
CA VAL A 440 -10.16 -15.14 3.11
C VAL A 440 -11.70 -15.10 3.10
N HIS A 441 -12.30 -15.24 4.27
CA HIS A 441 -13.74 -15.24 4.44
C HIS A 441 -14.35 -13.87 4.19
N SER A 442 -13.69 -12.82 4.68
CA SER A 442 -14.13 -11.44 4.54
C SER A 442 -13.00 -10.54 4.08
N GLY A 443 -13.33 -9.49 3.34
CA GLY A 443 -12.38 -8.49 2.90
C GLY A 443 -12.99 -7.10 2.95
N LEU A 444 -12.22 -6.13 3.41
CA LEU A 444 -12.64 -4.74 3.54
C LEU A 444 -11.57 -3.80 3.01
N VAL A 445 -11.92 -2.91 2.10
CA VAL A 445 -11.07 -1.79 1.71
C VAL A 445 -11.67 -0.48 2.19
N VAL A 446 -10.82 0.39 2.73
CA VAL A 446 -11.22 1.66 3.33
C VAL A 446 -10.49 2.80 2.63
N LYS A 447 -11.23 3.80 2.17
CA LYS A 447 -10.66 5.07 1.72
C LYS A 447 -10.40 5.97 2.92
N GLY A 448 -9.31 5.70 3.62
CA GLY A 448 -8.91 6.48 4.78
C GLY A 448 -8.06 7.71 4.44
N GLU A 449 -7.80 8.53 5.44
CA GLU A 449 -6.92 9.67 5.31
C GLU A 449 -5.49 9.23 4.97
N GLU A 450 -4.84 9.90 4.02
CA GLU A 450 -3.49 9.55 3.51
C GLU A 450 -3.38 8.15 2.87
N GLY A 451 -4.51 7.50 2.58
CA GLY A 451 -4.55 6.13 2.07
C GLY A 451 -4.35 5.06 3.14
N ALA A 452 -4.40 5.43 4.41
CA ALA A 452 -4.51 4.50 5.53
C ALA A 452 -5.88 3.81 5.54
N LEU A 453 -5.99 2.73 6.29
CA LEU A 453 -7.26 2.00 6.41
C LEU A 453 -8.17 2.53 7.53
N SER A 454 -7.72 3.52 8.30
CA SER A 454 -8.50 4.00 9.45
C SER A 454 -9.53 5.05 9.05
N MET A 455 -10.77 4.82 9.46
CA MET A 455 -11.87 5.79 9.37
C MET A 455 -11.67 6.96 10.34
N THR A 456 -12.27 8.09 10.03
CA THR A 456 -12.19 9.33 10.81
C THR A 456 -13.57 9.81 11.27
N THR A 457 -13.62 10.52 12.39
CA THR A 457 -14.81 11.21 12.89
C THR A 457 -15.00 12.60 12.26
N ARG A 458 -14.12 12.99 11.34
CA ARG A 458 -14.19 14.25 10.65
C ARG A 458 -15.39 14.33 9.72
N LEU A 459 -16.10 15.45 9.74
CA LEU A 459 -17.17 15.69 8.79
C LEU A 459 -16.64 15.76 7.36
N ARG A 460 -17.41 15.19 6.43
CA ARG A 460 -17.19 15.39 5.01
C ARG A 460 -17.29 16.87 4.67
N SER A 461 -16.30 17.39 3.97
CA SER A 461 -16.38 18.74 3.42
C SER A 461 -17.47 18.80 2.34
N VAL A 462 -18.40 19.72 2.46
CA VAL A 462 -19.45 19.98 1.45
C VAL A 462 -18.86 20.32 0.07
N ASN A 463 -17.64 20.85 0.07
CA ASN A 463 -16.86 21.18 -1.13
C ASN A 463 -15.85 20.06 -1.53
N ALA A 464 -16.06 18.84 -1.04
CA ALA A 464 -15.19 17.72 -1.42
C ALA A 464 -15.19 17.54 -2.94
N SER A 465 -14.00 17.44 -3.50
CA SER A 465 -13.76 17.19 -4.93
C SER A 465 -14.55 15.96 -5.41
N LYS A 466 -14.82 15.90 -6.71
CA LYS A 466 -15.39 14.73 -7.38
C LYS A 466 -14.61 13.48 -6.99
N GLY A 467 -15.31 12.40 -6.65
CA GLY A 467 -14.74 11.10 -6.31
C GLY A 467 -15.26 10.54 -4.99
N LEU A 468 -14.78 9.34 -4.63
CA LEU A 468 -15.18 8.65 -3.40
C LEU A 468 -14.74 9.45 -2.16
N PRO A 469 -15.60 9.60 -1.15
CA PRO A 469 -15.25 10.33 0.08
C PRO A 469 -14.28 9.55 0.98
N VAL A 470 -13.66 10.24 1.94
CA VAL A 470 -13.01 9.57 3.07
C VAL A 470 -14.07 8.82 3.88
N ASN A 471 -13.72 7.68 4.46
CA ASN A 471 -14.61 6.69 5.09
C ASN A 471 -15.50 5.90 4.12
N TYR A 472 -15.30 6.00 2.82
CA TYR A 472 -15.90 5.02 1.92
C TYR A 472 -15.27 3.65 2.17
N CYS A 473 -16.13 2.69 2.41
CA CYS A 473 -15.82 1.30 2.68
C CYS A 473 -16.45 0.41 1.61
N SER A 474 -15.71 -0.54 1.09
CA SER A 474 -16.20 -1.54 0.16
C SER A 474 -15.64 -2.90 0.53
N GLY A 475 -16.41 -3.96 0.41
CA GLY A 475 -15.99 -5.25 0.91
C GLY A 475 -16.85 -6.41 0.47
N PHE A 476 -16.50 -7.56 0.99
CA PHE A 476 -17.28 -8.79 0.88
C PHE A 476 -17.18 -9.60 2.17
N ARG A 477 -18.19 -10.42 2.44
CA ARG A 477 -18.19 -11.42 3.51
C ARG A 477 -18.80 -12.73 3.02
N SER A 478 -18.27 -13.84 3.51
CA SER A 478 -18.79 -15.17 3.25
C SER A 478 -20.05 -15.41 4.09
N LEU A 479 -21.02 -16.07 3.49
CA LEU A 479 -22.28 -16.41 4.18
C LEU A 479 -22.21 -17.73 4.95
N SER A 480 -21.13 -18.50 4.81
CA SER A 480 -20.93 -19.75 5.53
C SER A 480 -19.46 -20.00 5.86
N MET A 481 -19.21 -20.70 6.98
CA MET A 481 -17.87 -21.11 7.43
C MET A 481 -17.21 -22.15 6.51
N GLU A 482 -18.00 -22.99 5.84
CA GLU A 482 -17.49 -24.14 5.06
C GLU A 482 -16.90 -23.75 3.71
N SER A 483 -17.10 -22.52 3.25
CA SER A 483 -16.90 -22.14 1.85
C SER A 483 -15.63 -21.37 1.53
N ALA A 484 -14.72 -21.15 2.47
CA ALA A 484 -13.52 -20.34 2.22
C ALA A 484 -12.47 -21.01 1.29
N PHE A 485 -12.57 -22.30 1.08
CA PHE A 485 -11.60 -23.08 0.28
C PHE A 485 -11.99 -23.30 -1.17
N GLU A 486 -13.24 -23.09 -1.55
CA GLU A 486 -13.71 -23.22 -2.94
C GLU A 486 -13.73 -21.86 -3.63
N VAL A 487 -12.77 -21.63 -4.51
CA VAL A 487 -12.55 -20.32 -5.17
C VAL A 487 -13.73 -19.89 -6.06
N ASP A 488 -14.51 -20.84 -6.58
CA ASP A 488 -15.53 -20.59 -7.61
C ASP A 488 -17.00 -20.85 -7.21
N GLY A 489 -17.30 -21.25 -5.97
CA GLY A 489 -18.67 -21.62 -5.55
C GLY A 489 -19.21 -20.89 -4.32
N VAL A 490 -18.42 -20.00 -3.71
CA VAL A 490 -18.79 -19.36 -2.44
C VAL A 490 -19.79 -18.24 -2.66
N SER A 491 -20.97 -18.36 -2.01
CA SER A 491 -21.90 -17.25 -1.90
C SER A 491 -21.30 -16.16 -1.02
N ARG A 492 -20.90 -15.05 -1.62
CA ARG A 492 -20.36 -13.86 -0.95
C ARG A 492 -21.33 -12.70 -1.08
N GLU A 493 -21.60 -12.07 0.02
CA GLU A 493 -22.30 -10.78 0.04
C GLU A 493 -21.26 -9.67 -0.20
N ASN A 494 -21.40 -8.91 -1.31
CA ASN A 494 -20.61 -7.71 -1.53
C ASN A 494 -21.37 -6.49 -1.00
N PHE A 495 -20.65 -5.57 -0.39
CA PHE A 495 -21.21 -4.33 0.15
C PHE A 495 -20.33 -3.11 -0.16
N ASN A 496 -20.96 -1.94 -0.15
CA ASN A 496 -20.29 -0.66 -0.07
C ASN A 496 -21.06 0.29 0.85
N LEU A 497 -20.36 1.12 1.58
CA LEU A 497 -20.93 2.02 2.57
C LEU A 497 -20.02 3.24 2.75
N GLU A 498 -20.62 4.42 2.81
CA GLU A 498 -19.96 5.63 3.33
C GLU A 498 -20.26 5.73 4.83
N VAL A 499 -19.23 5.56 5.67
CA VAL A 499 -19.37 5.63 7.13
C VAL A 499 -19.36 7.10 7.56
N ASN A 500 -20.51 7.60 7.98
CA ASN A 500 -20.61 8.89 8.64
C ASN A 500 -20.65 8.68 10.16
N ALA A 501 -19.60 9.07 10.84
CA ALA A 501 -19.44 8.83 12.28
C ALA A 501 -20.56 9.46 13.15
N LEU A 502 -21.22 10.54 12.66
CA LEU A 502 -22.37 11.16 13.34
C LEU A 502 -23.53 10.18 13.52
N ASP A 503 -23.79 9.31 12.52
CA ASP A 503 -24.91 8.37 12.54
C ASP A 503 -24.75 7.31 13.63
N TYR A 504 -23.55 7.17 14.15
CA TYR A 504 -23.14 6.25 15.22
C TYR A 504 -22.85 6.94 16.56
N GLY A 505 -23.28 8.19 16.72
CA GLY A 505 -23.21 8.96 17.96
C GLY A 505 -21.86 9.60 18.28
N PHE A 506 -20.91 9.60 17.34
CA PHE A 506 -19.64 10.32 17.51
C PHE A 506 -19.83 11.82 17.24
N GLN A 507 -19.16 12.66 18.02
CA GLN A 507 -19.09 14.07 17.73
C GLN A 507 -18.06 14.33 16.63
N PRO A 508 -18.35 15.23 15.68
CA PRO A 508 -17.41 15.60 14.65
C PRO A 508 -16.13 16.16 15.25
N SER A 509 -15.01 15.60 14.84
CA SER A 509 -13.70 16.09 15.27
C SER A 509 -12.65 15.84 14.20
N ASP A 510 -11.69 16.78 14.11
CA ASP A 510 -10.54 16.57 13.25
C ASP A 510 -9.63 15.46 13.81
N THR A 511 -9.10 14.64 12.91
CA THR A 511 -8.09 13.64 13.28
C THR A 511 -6.87 14.35 13.85
N PRO A 512 -6.38 13.95 15.03
CA PRO A 512 -5.21 14.58 15.63
C PRO A 512 -4.00 14.56 14.69
N ARG A 513 -3.34 15.69 14.58
CA ARG A 513 -2.11 15.81 13.77
C ARG A 513 -0.91 15.37 14.59
N THR A 514 -0.11 14.49 14.01
CA THR A 514 1.11 13.97 14.63
C THR A 514 2.38 14.40 13.91
N ASP A 515 2.27 14.88 12.67
CA ASP A 515 3.34 15.50 11.88
C ASP A 515 4.66 14.71 11.93
N ARG A 516 4.60 13.42 11.56
CA ARG A 516 5.71 12.45 11.58
C ARG A 516 6.32 12.18 12.97
N SER A 517 5.66 12.51 14.06
CA SER A 517 6.14 12.24 15.41
C SER A 517 5.67 10.87 15.89
N VAL A 518 6.60 9.95 16.09
CA VAL A 518 6.36 8.62 16.68
C VAL A 518 5.86 8.79 18.11
N SER A 519 6.53 9.60 18.92
CA SER A 519 6.15 9.84 20.33
C SER A 519 4.74 10.40 20.46
N LYS A 520 4.34 11.33 19.60
CA LYS A 520 2.98 11.91 19.62
C LYS A 520 1.90 10.89 19.24
N ASN A 521 2.18 9.99 18.28
CA ASN A 521 1.28 8.88 17.97
C ASN A 521 1.08 7.97 19.19
N ILE A 522 2.16 7.62 19.88
CA ILE A 522 2.13 6.77 21.06
C ILE A 522 1.40 7.45 22.21
N GLN A 523 1.71 8.71 22.52
CA GLN A 523 1.02 9.47 23.57
C GLN A 523 -0.49 9.52 23.36
N LEU A 524 -0.95 9.79 22.13
CA LEU A 524 -2.37 9.82 21.80
C LEU A 524 -3.03 8.45 21.94
N GLY A 525 -2.38 7.40 21.48
CA GLY A 525 -2.90 6.04 21.56
C GLY A 525 -2.96 5.51 22.99
N LEU A 526 -1.89 5.69 23.77
CA LEU A 526 -1.87 5.27 25.18
C LEU A 526 -2.85 6.06 26.03
N ALA A 527 -2.98 7.38 25.81
CA ALA A 527 -3.99 8.20 26.50
C ALA A 527 -5.40 7.68 26.20
N ALA A 528 -5.67 7.33 24.94
CA ALA A 528 -6.95 6.74 24.55
C ALA A 528 -7.17 5.37 25.21
N LEU A 529 -6.20 4.46 25.20
CA LEU A 529 -6.30 3.15 25.86
C LEU A 529 -6.43 3.26 27.39
N HIS A 530 -5.96 4.35 27.96
CA HIS A 530 -6.17 4.67 29.40
C HIS A 530 -7.56 5.26 29.67
N GLY A 531 -8.44 5.35 28.67
CA GLY A 531 -9.81 5.83 28.81
C GLY A 531 -9.97 7.35 28.63
N GLN A 532 -8.92 8.09 28.24
CA GLN A 532 -9.04 9.52 27.98
C GLN A 532 -9.90 9.75 26.72
N LYS A 533 -11.11 10.30 26.94
CA LYS A 533 -12.06 10.61 25.86
C LYS A 533 -11.52 11.73 24.97
N GLY A 534 -11.82 11.66 23.69
CA GLY A 534 -11.45 12.65 22.68
C GLY A 534 -11.20 12.02 21.30
N PRO A 535 -10.71 12.80 20.33
CA PRO A 535 -10.63 12.36 18.93
C PRO A 535 -9.81 11.08 18.69
N ALA A 536 -8.75 10.82 19.48
CA ALA A 536 -7.97 9.59 19.36
C ALA A 536 -8.75 8.38 19.90
N TYR A 537 -9.43 8.52 21.06
CA TYR A 537 -10.31 7.51 21.61
C TYR A 537 -11.44 7.17 20.65
N ASP A 538 -12.17 8.19 20.18
CA ASP A 538 -13.29 8.02 19.25
C ASP A 538 -12.88 7.34 17.97
N ARG A 539 -11.71 7.70 17.44
CA ARG A 539 -11.15 7.04 16.24
C ARG A 539 -10.84 5.57 16.48
N ILE A 540 -10.28 5.21 17.62
CA ILE A 540 -9.99 3.80 17.95
C ILE A 540 -11.29 3.01 18.09
N VAL A 541 -12.28 3.52 18.84
CA VAL A 541 -13.58 2.88 19.02
C VAL A 541 -14.32 2.72 17.68
N LEU A 542 -14.37 3.79 16.86
CA LEU A 542 -15.01 3.76 15.55
C LEU A 542 -14.42 2.66 14.66
N ASN A 543 -13.07 2.60 14.60
CA ASN A 543 -12.40 1.62 13.74
C ASN A 543 -12.53 0.19 14.27
N ALA A 544 -12.47 -0.04 15.58
CA ALA A 544 -12.67 -1.37 16.15
C ALA A 544 -14.10 -1.87 15.87
N GLY A 545 -15.13 -1.10 16.23
CA GLY A 545 -16.51 -1.52 16.07
C GLY A 545 -16.97 -1.62 14.62
N MET A 546 -16.63 -0.62 13.78
CA MET A 546 -17.04 -0.64 12.38
C MET A 546 -16.34 -1.72 11.56
N VAL A 547 -15.06 -1.99 11.82
CA VAL A 547 -14.35 -3.08 11.14
C VAL A 547 -15.00 -4.42 11.48
N ASP A 548 -15.30 -4.66 12.76
CA ASP A 548 -15.96 -5.90 13.19
C ASP A 548 -17.33 -6.07 12.55
N HIS A 549 -18.15 -5.02 12.57
CA HIS A 549 -19.47 -5.04 11.95
C HIS A 549 -19.40 -5.32 10.43
N LEU A 550 -18.53 -4.60 9.72
CA LEU A 550 -18.40 -4.73 8.26
C LEU A 550 -17.81 -6.08 7.83
N LEU A 551 -16.94 -6.68 8.64
CA LEU A 551 -16.39 -8.01 8.39
C LEU A 551 -17.37 -9.15 8.78
N GLY A 552 -18.42 -8.85 9.54
CA GLY A 552 -19.37 -9.84 10.04
C GLY A 552 -18.81 -10.67 11.19
N CYS A 553 -18.00 -10.05 12.07
CA CYS A 553 -17.48 -10.72 13.26
C CYS A 553 -18.60 -11.06 14.26
N ASP A 554 -18.44 -12.15 14.99
CA ASP A 554 -19.41 -12.59 16.00
C ASP A 554 -19.64 -11.50 17.07
N GLY A 555 -20.92 -11.26 17.41
CA GLY A 555 -21.31 -10.20 18.34
C GLY A 555 -21.14 -8.77 17.83
N ALA A 556 -21.00 -8.61 16.50
CA ALA A 556 -20.94 -7.33 15.81
C ALA A 556 -22.05 -7.15 14.76
N GLU A 557 -23.10 -7.96 14.84
CA GLU A 557 -24.28 -7.90 13.95
C GLU A 557 -24.98 -6.54 14.06
N ASP A 558 -25.02 -5.97 15.26
CA ASP A 558 -25.46 -4.60 15.53
C ASP A 558 -24.26 -3.68 15.74
N VAL A 559 -24.20 -2.59 14.98
CA VAL A 559 -23.11 -1.60 15.06
C VAL A 559 -22.99 -1.01 16.47
N SER A 560 -24.12 -0.75 17.15
CA SER A 560 -24.12 -0.17 18.50
C SER A 560 -23.46 -1.13 19.49
N LEU A 561 -23.77 -2.43 19.41
CA LEU A 561 -23.13 -3.45 20.24
C LEU A 561 -21.64 -3.57 19.94
N ALA A 562 -21.25 -3.54 18.67
CA ALA A 562 -19.85 -3.58 18.27
C ALA A 562 -19.05 -2.37 18.80
N LEU A 563 -19.62 -1.18 18.74
CA LEU A 563 -19.02 0.03 19.29
C LEU A 563 -18.97 0.00 20.83
N ASP A 564 -20.01 -0.51 21.49
CA ASP A 564 -20.05 -0.57 22.97
C ASP A 564 -19.04 -1.58 23.51
N ARG A 565 -18.87 -2.75 22.89
CA ARG A 565 -17.81 -3.69 23.30
C ARG A 565 -16.41 -3.11 23.11
N ALA A 566 -16.18 -2.30 22.07
CA ALA A 566 -14.91 -1.60 21.89
C ALA A 566 -14.67 -0.54 22.97
N ARG A 567 -15.72 0.20 23.38
CA ARG A 567 -15.66 1.13 24.50
C ARG A 567 -15.37 0.41 25.83
N GLU A 568 -16.06 -0.69 26.08
CA GLU A 568 -15.86 -1.51 27.28
C GLU A 568 -14.42 -2.04 27.37
N ALA A 569 -13.87 -2.54 26.27
CA ALA A 569 -12.49 -3.03 26.23
C ALA A 569 -11.47 -1.97 26.64
N ILE A 570 -11.70 -0.70 26.25
CA ILE A 570 -10.85 0.42 26.65
C ILE A 570 -11.15 0.84 28.10
N ASP A 571 -12.42 1.10 28.43
CA ASP A 571 -12.85 1.71 29.69
C ASP A 571 -12.63 0.78 30.90
N SER A 572 -12.61 -0.54 30.67
CA SER A 572 -12.23 -1.54 31.67
C SER A 572 -10.71 -1.66 31.89
N GLY A 573 -9.89 -1.01 31.05
CA GLY A 573 -8.43 -1.12 31.06
C GLY A 573 -7.87 -2.39 30.46
N LYS A 574 -8.70 -3.31 29.94
CA LYS A 574 -8.26 -4.58 29.33
C LYS A 574 -7.37 -4.34 28.12
N ALA A 575 -7.75 -3.39 27.24
CA ALA A 575 -6.99 -3.08 26.03
C ALA A 575 -5.59 -2.55 26.36
N LEU A 576 -5.46 -1.68 27.33
CA LEU A 576 -4.16 -1.20 27.81
C LEU A 576 -3.31 -2.35 28.40
N LYS A 577 -3.92 -3.22 29.21
CA LYS A 577 -3.21 -4.39 29.77
C LYS A 577 -2.65 -5.29 28.68
N ARG A 578 -3.45 -5.65 27.67
CA ARG A 578 -3.01 -6.48 26.54
C ARG A 578 -1.89 -5.82 25.74
N PHE A 579 -2.00 -4.52 25.51
CA PHE A 579 -0.98 -3.75 24.84
C PHE A 579 0.36 -3.76 25.58
N LEU A 580 0.34 -3.56 26.90
CA LEU A 580 1.53 -3.62 27.73
C LEU A 580 2.12 -5.04 27.84
N ASN A 581 1.27 -6.06 27.83
CA ASN A 581 1.71 -7.45 27.78
C ASN A 581 2.40 -7.77 26.46
N TYR A 582 1.89 -7.27 25.32
CA TYR A 582 2.57 -7.40 24.03
C TYR A 582 4.02 -6.92 24.12
N ILE A 583 4.26 -5.72 24.68
CA ILE A 583 5.61 -5.15 24.80
C ILE A 583 6.54 -6.11 25.56
N LYS A 584 6.05 -6.71 26.66
CA LYS A 584 6.84 -7.61 27.50
C LYS A 584 7.05 -8.99 26.88
N ILE A 585 6.02 -9.55 26.25
CA ILE A 585 6.03 -10.92 25.74
C ILE A 585 6.72 -11.00 24.39
N SER A 586 6.71 -9.95 23.57
CA SER A 586 7.39 -9.89 22.27
C SER A 586 8.90 -10.22 22.32
N HIS A 587 9.54 -10.08 23.49
CA HIS A 587 10.94 -10.49 23.70
C HIS A 587 11.12 -11.94 24.14
N LYS A 588 10.04 -12.68 24.41
CA LYS A 588 10.09 -14.03 24.97
C LYS A 588 9.72 -15.11 23.97
N VAL A 589 9.05 -14.74 22.87
CA VAL A 589 8.69 -15.65 21.77
C VAL A 589 9.94 -16.15 21.07
N LYS A 590 9.96 -17.43 20.67
CA LYS A 590 11.13 -18.16 20.18
C LYS A 590 11.12 -18.35 18.66
#